data_7c61cc8914dffbc3a6899e07677bf96a
#
_entry.id   7c61cc8914dffbc3a6899e07677bf96a
#
_cell.length_a   1.000
_cell.length_b   1.000
_cell.length_c   1.000
_cell.angle_alpha   90.00
_cell.angle_beta   90.00
_cell.angle_gamma   90.00
#
_symmetry.space_group_name_H-M   'P 1'
#
loop_
_entity.id
_entity.type
_entity.pdbx_description
1 polymer ?
#
loop_
_entity_poly.entity_id
_entity_poly.type
_entity_poly.pdbx_seq_one_letter_code
_entity_poly.pdbx_strand_id
1 'polypeptide(L)'
;MTATDACQCVQIEPERDACPGMEIVYLSAKGTGRVNEDYVGVVAGDVAQRPTKGSAVVIADGMSGGNGGRIAAELAVRGFLEGYYQLPDTLSPEVAASRALDAIHRWVHQMGRADGALAQMAASFAALILRGQTAYLISAGDVRLYLLRDGVLTQLSEDAVLRVTFGAYIDQAVGLQSSLISKFQDFELQVGDRLLLCTDGLYRSLSSKKICKALSADASMQSLAASLVQQAGDAGSVDDITAAIVQIKTLPALDLEYLERVVGRLPISTVPSIGDVVDGYALTSILSDGYYSRLFIATDQSSPQERLVIKFPKQRVMNDANMRQAILRERWLSGKIDIPGIVAPSSLDAQRQTRLYVVFPLMDGVTLETLLKRGPVSLSKGLKIAQQLGLAIHGLNKRSIYHRDIKPENILIQNSGELKLLDLGFAYMPGVLAPSPPTPPGTPAYMAPELMRGQLGDARSEVFALGITLYRMFSGGRLPYGLHGRVAIQQHCPDLPAWLDVVLGKATHVDPDQRYQDALELCEDLKRYASAGDAGPSVPRMPFIRRDPVLFWQLIAVALFFALLASLMRGTF
;
A
#
# COMPACT_ATOMS: atom_id res chain seq x y z
N MET A 1 38.75 -47.57 -15.64
CA MET A 1 38.26 -46.27 -16.11
C MET A 1 37.18 -45.87 -15.14
N THR A 2 37.54 -44.99 -14.27
CA THR A 2 36.75 -44.55 -13.07
C THR A 2 35.73 -43.51 -13.50
N ALA A 3 34.48 -43.70 -13.06
CA ALA A 3 33.32 -42.83 -13.33
C ALA A 3 33.42 -41.52 -12.52
N THR A 4 34.18 -40.53 -13.03
CA THR A 4 34.35 -39.23 -12.36
C THR A 4 34.28 -38.02 -13.31
N ASP A 5 33.81 -38.19 -14.56
CA ASP A 5 33.78 -37.07 -15.53
C ASP A 5 32.39 -36.89 -16.16
N ALA A 6 31.37 -36.53 -15.36
CA ALA A 6 30.06 -36.21 -15.93
C ALA A 6 29.22 -35.22 -15.10
N CYS A 7 29.84 -34.31 -14.38
CA CYS A 7 29.06 -33.25 -13.74
C CYS A 7 29.70 -31.90 -14.07
N GLN A 8 29.38 -31.32 -15.24
CA GLN A 8 29.59 -29.89 -15.45
C GLN A 8 28.50 -29.14 -14.70
N CYS A 9 28.72 -28.94 -13.39
CA CYS A 9 27.98 -28.01 -12.59
C CYS A 9 28.30 -26.59 -13.08
N VAL A 10 27.37 -25.94 -13.77
CA VAL A 10 27.44 -24.51 -13.94
C VAL A 10 27.00 -23.91 -12.60
N GLN A 11 27.97 -23.75 -11.70
CA GLN A 11 27.79 -22.91 -10.48
C GLN A 11 27.74 -21.46 -10.93
N ILE A 12 26.55 -20.85 -10.91
CA ILE A 12 26.46 -19.42 -10.78
C ILE A 12 26.40 -19.17 -9.27
N GLU A 13 27.41 -18.44 -8.76
CA GLU A 13 27.53 -18.10 -7.35
C GLU A 13 26.23 -17.48 -6.82
N PRO A 14 25.77 -17.84 -5.63
CA PRO A 14 24.64 -17.17 -5.02
C PRO A 14 25.03 -15.70 -4.81
N GLU A 15 24.33 -14.78 -5.44
CA GLU A 15 24.32 -13.40 -5.03
C GLU A 15 23.75 -13.36 -3.59
N ARG A 16 24.63 -13.38 -2.60
CA ARG A 16 24.30 -13.53 -1.17
C ARG A 16 23.39 -12.45 -0.60
N ASP A 17 23.16 -11.34 -1.33
CA ASP A 17 22.39 -10.19 -0.88
C ASP A 17 21.21 -9.81 -1.79
N ALA A 18 20.89 -10.63 -2.79
CA ALA A 18 19.96 -10.24 -3.84
C ALA A 18 18.47 -10.18 -3.41
N CYS A 19 18.05 -10.99 -2.44
CA CYS A 19 16.65 -11.07 -2.00
C CYS A 19 16.57 -10.99 -0.47
N PRO A 20 16.38 -9.81 0.14
CA PRO A 20 16.17 -9.71 1.58
C PRO A 20 15.00 -10.60 2.01
N GLY A 21 15.27 -11.52 2.95
CA GLY A 21 14.25 -12.40 3.49
C GLY A 21 13.99 -13.70 2.73
N MET A 22 14.68 -13.94 1.60
CA MET A 22 14.55 -15.16 0.82
C MET A 22 15.93 -15.69 0.45
N GLU A 23 16.07 -17.03 0.37
CA GLU A 23 17.25 -17.69 -0.17
C GLU A 23 16.84 -18.50 -1.39
N ILE A 24 17.49 -18.27 -2.52
CA ILE A 24 17.20 -18.94 -3.80
C ILE A 24 18.45 -19.68 -4.24
N VAL A 25 18.31 -20.97 -4.51
CA VAL A 25 19.39 -21.82 -5.01
C VAL A 25 18.84 -22.71 -6.11
N TYR A 26 19.60 -22.89 -7.17
CA TYR A 26 19.24 -23.84 -8.22
C TYR A 26 20.44 -24.67 -8.66
N LEU A 27 20.15 -25.86 -9.18
CA LEU A 27 21.09 -26.76 -9.77
C LEU A 27 20.45 -27.45 -10.98
N SER A 28 21.20 -27.54 -12.07
CA SER A 28 20.80 -28.26 -13.27
C SER A 28 21.90 -29.23 -13.66
N ALA A 29 21.55 -30.48 -13.92
CA ALA A 29 22.46 -31.54 -14.35
C ALA A 29 21.95 -32.15 -15.65
N LYS A 30 22.87 -32.37 -16.58
CA LYS A 30 22.58 -33.00 -17.86
C LYS A 30 22.28 -34.49 -17.69
N GLY A 31 21.24 -34.97 -18.35
CA GLY A 31 20.89 -36.38 -18.47
C GLY A 31 21.77 -37.11 -19.52
N THR A 32 21.21 -38.10 -20.17
CA THR A 32 21.90 -38.89 -21.19
C THR A 32 21.99 -38.22 -22.56
N GLY A 33 21.29 -37.10 -22.76
CA GLY A 33 21.28 -36.30 -23.99
C GLY A 33 22.64 -35.71 -24.35
N ARG A 34 22.78 -35.13 -25.54
CA ARG A 34 24.01 -34.46 -25.99
C ARG A 34 24.23 -33.12 -25.27
N VAL A 35 23.18 -32.40 -25.07
CA VAL A 35 23.16 -31.03 -24.46
C VAL A 35 22.11 -31.04 -23.39
N ASN A 36 22.30 -30.27 -22.34
CA ASN A 36 21.25 -29.99 -21.34
C ASN A 36 20.24 -29.03 -21.97
N GLU A 37 19.00 -29.47 -22.13
CA GLU A 37 17.91 -28.68 -22.73
C GLU A 37 17.12 -27.88 -21.70
N ASP A 38 17.33 -28.13 -20.41
CA ASP A 38 16.78 -27.30 -19.32
C ASP A 38 17.46 -25.94 -19.26
N TYR A 39 16.70 -24.92 -18.89
CA TYR A 39 17.22 -23.57 -18.59
C TYR A 39 16.56 -22.95 -17.36
N VAL A 40 17.38 -22.29 -16.54
CA VAL A 40 16.94 -21.60 -15.32
C VAL A 40 17.33 -20.13 -15.40
N GLY A 41 16.46 -19.25 -15.00
CA GLY A 41 16.73 -17.83 -14.83
C GLY A 41 16.21 -17.34 -13.48
N VAL A 42 17.01 -16.54 -12.78
CA VAL A 42 16.63 -15.90 -11.52
C VAL A 42 16.90 -14.41 -11.62
N VAL A 43 15.91 -13.60 -11.27
CA VAL A 43 16.05 -12.16 -11.13
C VAL A 43 15.59 -11.76 -9.75
N ALA A 44 16.48 -11.17 -8.99
CA ALA A 44 16.20 -10.68 -7.64
C ALA A 44 15.39 -9.38 -7.63
N GLY A 45 15.25 -8.71 -8.78
CA GLY A 45 14.77 -7.32 -8.86
C GLY A 45 15.77 -6.35 -8.24
N ASP A 46 15.93 -5.16 -8.78
CA ASP A 46 16.68 -4.11 -8.09
C ASP A 46 15.84 -3.52 -6.93
N VAL A 47 16.45 -2.71 -6.08
CA VAL A 47 15.77 -2.12 -4.90
C VAL A 47 14.54 -1.30 -5.29
N ALA A 48 14.54 -0.67 -6.48
CA ALA A 48 13.43 0.14 -6.98
C ALA A 48 12.29 -0.73 -7.52
N GLN A 49 12.59 -1.86 -8.16
CA GLN A 49 11.62 -2.75 -8.81
C GLN A 49 11.00 -3.79 -7.87
N ARG A 50 11.66 -4.12 -6.75
CA ARG A 50 11.16 -5.13 -5.79
C ARG A 50 9.73 -4.89 -5.28
N PRO A 51 9.32 -3.65 -4.96
CA PRO A 51 7.97 -3.41 -4.48
C PRO A 51 6.89 -3.64 -5.55
N THR A 52 7.23 -3.41 -6.83
CA THR A 52 6.27 -3.42 -7.95
C THR A 52 6.33 -4.70 -8.78
N LYS A 53 7.52 -5.25 -8.97
CA LYS A 53 7.76 -6.46 -9.79
C LYS A 53 8.09 -7.70 -8.98
N GLY A 54 8.68 -7.55 -7.79
CA GLY A 54 9.14 -8.67 -6.97
C GLY A 54 10.41 -9.33 -7.52
N SER A 55 10.68 -10.57 -7.08
CA SER A 55 11.72 -11.43 -7.57
C SER A 55 11.11 -12.57 -8.39
N ALA A 56 11.82 -13.08 -9.39
CA ALA A 56 11.32 -14.15 -10.24
C ALA A 56 12.32 -15.30 -10.36
N VAL A 57 11.80 -16.53 -10.28
CA VAL A 57 12.51 -17.77 -10.58
C VAL A 57 11.78 -18.46 -11.72
N VAL A 58 12.47 -18.73 -12.81
CA VAL A 58 11.88 -19.27 -14.04
C VAL A 58 12.64 -20.51 -14.47
N ILE A 59 11.92 -21.57 -14.78
CA ILE A 59 12.48 -22.80 -15.37
C ILE A 59 11.75 -23.10 -16.67
N ALA A 60 12.50 -23.49 -17.66
CA ALA A 60 11.99 -24.11 -18.88
C ALA A 60 12.74 -25.39 -19.19
N ASP A 61 11.98 -26.39 -19.61
CA ASP A 61 12.45 -27.71 -20.07
C ASP A 61 12.21 -27.80 -21.56
N GLY A 62 13.29 -27.91 -22.31
CA GLY A 62 13.27 -27.93 -23.78
C GLY A 62 12.81 -29.29 -24.34
N MET A 63 11.72 -29.30 -25.10
CA MET A 63 11.19 -30.53 -25.69
C MET A 63 12.12 -31.07 -26.76
N SER A 64 12.61 -32.30 -26.55
CA SER A 64 13.57 -32.95 -27.40
C SER A 64 13.01 -33.46 -28.74
N GLY A 65 13.72 -33.24 -29.78
CA GLY A 65 13.48 -33.72 -31.14
C GLY A 65 14.54 -33.21 -32.11
N GLY A 66 15.46 -32.36 -31.62
CA GLY A 66 16.52 -31.74 -32.43
C GLY A 66 17.29 -30.68 -31.64
N ASN A 67 18.01 -29.79 -32.33
CA ASN A 67 18.78 -28.71 -31.69
C ASN A 67 17.90 -27.58 -31.12
N GLY A 68 16.57 -27.65 -31.23
CA GLY A 68 15.63 -26.57 -30.92
C GLY A 68 15.23 -26.47 -29.44
N GLY A 69 15.25 -27.58 -28.67
CA GLY A 69 14.76 -27.60 -27.29
C GLY A 69 15.53 -26.65 -26.37
N ARG A 70 16.85 -26.74 -26.36
CA ARG A 70 17.72 -25.83 -25.59
C ARG A 70 17.49 -24.37 -25.93
N ILE A 71 17.38 -24.04 -27.23
CA ILE A 71 17.17 -22.68 -27.70
C ILE A 71 15.78 -22.19 -27.27
N ALA A 72 14.77 -23.05 -27.38
CA ALA A 72 13.42 -22.73 -26.93
C ALA A 72 13.37 -22.42 -25.42
N ALA A 73 14.01 -23.25 -24.58
CA ALA A 73 14.06 -23.05 -23.14
C ALA A 73 14.81 -21.77 -22.77
N GLU A 74 15.96 -21.49 -23.37
CA GLU A 74 16.72 -20.26 -23.12
C GLU A 74 15.95 -19.01 -23.53
N LEU A 75 15.33 -18.98 -24.71
CA LEU A 75 14.52 -17.88 -25.20
C LEU A 75 13.26 -17.67 -24.32
N ALA A 76 12.61 -18.77 -23.93
CA ALA A 76 11.43 -18.69 -23.07
C ALA A 76 11.76 -18.01 -21.72
N VAL A 77 12.84 -18.42 -21.07
CA VAL A 77 13.24 -17.88 -19.77
C VAL A 77 13.73 -16.43 -19.90
N ARG A 78 14.69 -16.16 -20.78
CA ARG A 78 15.26 -14.81 -20.94
C ARG A 78 14.23 -13.81 -21.44
N GLY A 79 13.49 -14.17 -22.48
CA GLY A 79 12.48 -13.29 -23.06
C GLY A 79 11.31 -13.01 -22.11
N PHE A 80 10.92 -14.01 -21.29
CA PHE A 80 9.93 -13.79 -20.24
C PHE A 80 10.44 -12.80 -19.18
N LEU A 81 11.65 -13.01 -18.64
CA LEU A 81 12.22 -12.14 -17.61
C LEU A 81 12.37 -10.70 -18.13
N GLU A 82 13.00 -10.53 -19.29
CA GLU A 82 13.14 -9.20 -19.90
C GLU A 82 11.77 -8.55 -20.14
N GLY A 83 10.84 -9.26 -20.75
CA GLY A 83 9.49 -8.75 -21.03
C GLY A 83 8.73 -8.39 -19.75
N TYR A 84 8.75 -9.23 -18.74
CA TYR A 84 8.04 -9.01 -17.48
C TYR A 84 8.54 -7.74 -16.75
N TYR A 85 9.87 -7.57 -16.62
CA TYR A 85 10.44 -6.43 -15.91
C TYR A 85 10.37 -5.12 -16.70
N GLN A 86 10.24 -5.15 -18.03
CA GLN A 86 10.08 -3.95 -18.87
C GLN A 86 8.62 -3.45 -18.95
N LEU A 87 7.64 -4.29 -18.64
CA LEU A 87 6.25 -3.86 -18.65
C LEU A 87 5.97 -2.81 -17.56
N PRO A 88 4.98 -1.91 -17.75
CA PRO A 88 4.64 -0.89 -16.75
C PRO A 88 4.29 -1.48 -15.39
N ASP A 89 4.73 -0.79 -14.33
CA ASP A 89 4.49 -1.18 -12.93
C ASP A 89 3.02 -1.10 -12.51
N THR A 90 2.20 -0.44 -13.32
CA THR A 90 0.75 -0.32 -13.12
C THR A 90 -0.03 -1.60 -13.45
N LEU A 91 0.62 -2.58 -14.11
CA LEU A 91 -0.02 -3.84 -14.43
C LEU A 91 0.05 -4.80 -13.23
N SER A 92 -1.03 -5.56 -13.02
CA SER A 92 -1.01 -6.65 -12.03
C SER A 92 0.01 -7.72 -12.45
N PRO A 93 0.59 -8.49 -11.50
CA PRO A 93 1.50 -9.58 -11.82
C PRO A 93 0.93 -10.58 -12.84
N GLU A 94 -0.36 -10.91 -12.73
CA GLU A 94 -1.08 -11.78 -13.66
C GLU A 94 -1.04 -11.24 -15.10
N VAL A 95 -1.46 -9.99 -15.28
CA VAL A 95 -1.51 -9.37 -16.62
C VAL A 95 -0.11 -9.18 -17.20
N ALA A 96 0.85 -8.79 -16.37
CA ALA A 96 2.24 -8.61 -16.81
C ALA A 96 2.87 -9.95 -17.20
N ALA A 97 2.72 -10.99 -16.38
CA ALA A 97 3.25 -12.32 -16.66
C ALA A 97 2.61 -12.96 -17.91
N SER A 98 1.28 -12.87 -18.03
CA SER A 98 0.57 -13.39 -19.21
C SER A 98 1.01 -12.69 -20.50
N ARG A 99 1.14 -11.37 -20.50
CA ARG A 99 1.61 -10.60 -21.68
C ARG A 99 3.04 -10.94 -22.06
N ALA A 100 3.94 -11.07 -21.08
CA ALA A 100 5.33 -11.45 -21.32
C ALA A 100 5.42 -12.87 -21.92
N LEU A 101 4.67 -13.83 -21.34
CA LEU A 101 4.64 -15.20 -21.80
C LEU A 101 4.02 -15.33 -23.20
N ASP A 102 2.94 -14.65 -23.49
CA ASP A 102 2.30 -14.63 -24.81
C ASP A 102 3.20 -14.02 -25.89
N ALA A 103 3.97 -13.00 -25.56
CA ALA A 103 4.89 -12.37 -26.50
C ALA A 103 6.03 -13.33 -26.88
N ILE A 104 6.67 -13.96 -25.90
CA ILE A 104 7.76 -14.90 -26.14
C ILE A 104 7.27 -16.19 -26.80
N HIS A 105 6.08 -16.70 -26.42
CA HIS A 105 5.46 -17.85 -27.05
C HIS A 105 5.30 -17.65 -28.56
N ARG A 106 4.71 -16.51 -28.96
CA ARG A 106 4.53 -16.19 -30.39
C ARG A 106 5.84 -16.11 -31.13
N TRP A 107 6.87 -15.54 -30.50
CA TRP A 107 8.19 -15.43 -31.14
C TRP A 107 8.85 -16.80 -31.34
N VAL A 108 8.88 -17.63 -30.28
CA VAL A 108 9.43 -18.99 -30.36
C VAL A 108 8.69 -19.82 -31.43
N HIS A 109 7.35 -19.74 -31.44
CA HIS A 109 6.54 -20.45 -32.45
C HIS A 109 6.84 -20.00 -33.89
N GLN A 110 7.03 -18.70 -34.13
CA GLN A 110 7.37 -18.18 -35.45
C GLN A 110 8.77 -18.58 -35.89
N MET A 111 9.77 -18.57 -35.00
CA MET A 111 11.12 -19.02 -35.28
C MET A 111 11.17 -20.48 -35.69
N GLY A 112 10.48 -21.35 -34.93
CA GLY A 112 10.41 -22.79 -35.26
C GLY A 112 9.77 -23.09 -36.62
N ARG A 113 8.90 -22.16 -37.11
CA ARG A 113 8.31 -22.29 -38.45
C ARG A 113 9.16 -21.69 -39.58
N ALA A 114 10.00 -20.72 -39.24
CA ALA A 114 10.81 -20.02 -40.23
C ALA A 114 12.10 -20.80 -40.57
N ASP A 115 12.64 -21.59 -39.64
CA ASP A 115 13.87 -22.36 -39.80
C ASP A 115 13.61 -23.86 -39.61
N GLY A 116 13.77 -24.64 -40.67
CA GLY A 116 13.59 -26.10 -40.62
C GLY A 116 14.55 -26.82 -39.66
N ALA A 117 15.72 -26.23 -39.36
CA ALA A 117 16.65 -26.77 -38.36
C ALA A 117 16.14 -26.60 -36.90
N LEU A 118 15.21 -25.67 -36.68
CA LEU A 118 14.55 -25.38 -35.42
C LEU A 118 13.08 -25.86 -35.42
N ALA A 119 12.69 -26.64 -36.40
CA ALA A 119 11.34 -27.17 -36.52
C ALA A 119 10.92 -27.87 -35.22
N GLN A 120 9.73 -27.53 -34.71
CA GLN A 120 9.17 -28.06 -33.45
C GLN A 120 9.90 -27.59 -32.16
N MET A 121 10.66 -26.48 -32.21
CA MET A 121 11.22 -25.93 -31.00
C MET A 121 10.09 -25.55 -30.02
N ALA A 122 10.10 -26.12 -28.84
CA ALA A 122 9.12 -25.88 -27.79
C ALA A 122 9.76 -26.13 -26.42
N ALA A 123 9.16 -25.53 -25.38
CA ALA A 123 9.61 -25.79 -24.02
C ALA A 123 8.42 -25.75 -23.04
N SER A 124 8.39 -26.71 -22.11
CA SER A 124 7.60 -26.61 -20.89
C SER A 124 8.15 -25.46 -20.05
N PHE A 125 7.28 -24.70 -19.39
CA PHE A 125 7.65 -23.45 -18.76
C PHE A 125 6.94 -23.27 -17.42
N ALA A 126 7.65 -22.78 -16.41
CA ALA A 126 7.06 -22.26 -15.19
C ALA A 126 7.85 -21.06 -14.67
N ALA A 127 7.15 -19.99 -14.29
CA ALA A 127 7.71 -18.83 -13.63
C ALA A 127 7.02 -18.62 -12.28
N LEU A 128 7.84 -18.55 -11.23
CA LEU A 128 7.45 -18.21 -9.87
C LEU A 128 7.87 -16.77 -9.60
N ILE A 129 6.90 -15.88 -9.39
CA ILE A 129 7.11 -14.47 -9.06
C ILE A 129 6.78 -14.29 -7.58
N LEU A 130 7.73 -13.73 -6.82
CA LEU A 130 7.64 -13.52 -5.38
C LEU A 130 7.54 -12.02 -5.11
N ARG A 131 6.35 -11.54 -4.75
CA ARG A 131 6.10 -10.11 -4.53
C ARG A 131 5.36 -9.90 -3.21
N GLY A 132 5.96 -9.13 -2.31
CA GLY A 132 5.39 -8.90 -0.98
C GLY A 132 5.24 -10.21 -0.20
N GLN A 133 4.02 -10.50 0.24
CA GLN A 133 3.67 -11.75 0.94
C GLN A 133 2.98 -12.76 0.04
N THR A 134 3.05 -12.59 -1.28
CA THR A 134 2.37 -13.44 -2.24
C THR A 134 3.35 -14.00 -3.26
N ALA A 135 3.14 -15.26 -3.60
CA ALA A 135 3.72 -15.90 -4.75
C ALA A 135 2.71 -16.03 -5.89
N TYR A 136 3.18 -15.81 -7.10
CA TYR A 136 2.41 -15.95 -8.34
C TYR A 136 3.09 -16.97 -9.22
N LEU A 137 2.37 -17.99 -9.64
CA LEU A 137 2.83 -19.01 -10.58
C LEU A 137 2.12 -18.82 -11.91
N ILE A 138 2.89 -18.72 -12.98
CA ILE A 138 2.40 -18.91 -14.35
C ILE A 138 3.11 -20.10 -14.97
N SER A 139 2.37 -21.04 -15.57
CA SER A 139 2.93 -22.25 -16.13
C SER A 139 2.27 -22.68 -17.44
N ALA A 140 3.04 -23.36 -18.27
CA ALA A 140 2.59 -24.01 -19.50
C ALA A 140 3.48 -25.25 -19.74
N GLY A 141 2.91 -26.43 -19.70
CA GLY A 141 3.63 -27.70 -19.77
C GLY A 141 3.59 -28.49 -18.48
N ASP A 142 4.65 -29.16 -18.15
CA ASP A 142 4.75 -30.09 -17.02
C ASP A 142 5.92 -29.80 -16.06
N VAL A 143 6.53 -28.63 -16.14
CA VAL A 143 7.38 -28.12 -15.06
C VAL A 143 6.55 -27.92 -13.79
N ARG A 144 6.99 -28.52 -12.68
CA ARG A 144 6.21 -28.53 -11.44
C ARG A 144 6.73 -27.58 -10.40
N LEU A 145 5.77 -26.98 -9.65
CA LEU A 145 6.01 -26.27 -8.41
C LEU A 145 5.44 -27.08 -7.22
N TYR A 146 6.28 -27.34 -6.24
CA TYR A 146 5.90 -27.92 -4.96
C TYR A 146 6.10 -26.90 -3.83
N LEU A 147 5.20 -26.93 -2.85
CA LEU A 147 5.30 -26.20 -1.59
C LEU A 147 5.49 -27.21 -0.45
N LEU A 148 6.55 -27.06 0.32
CA LEU A 148 6.74 -27.71 1.62
C LEU A 148 6.43 -26.70 2.71
N ARG A 149 5.33 -26.98 3.45
CA ARG A 149 4.87 -26.19 4.60
C ARG A 149 4.49 -27.15 5.73
N ASP A 150 4.98 -26.89 6.94
CA ASP A 150 4.68 -27.70 8.14
C ASP A 150 4.95 -29.21 7.93
N GLY A 151 5.97 -29.55 7.17
CA GLY A 151 6.33 -30.94 6.85
C GLY A 151 5.45 -31.61 5.79
N VAL A 152 4.49 -30.90 5.21
CA VAL A 152 3.60 -31.39 4.14
C VAL A 152 4.06 -30.87 2.78
N LEU A 153 4.29 -31.77 1.84
CA LEU A 153 4.63 -31.42 0.44
C LEU A 153 3.37 -31.43 -0.43
N THR A 154 3.03 -30.28 -1.00
CA THR A 154 1.87 -30.09 -1.89
C THR A 154 2.36 -29.66 -3.27
N GLN A 155 1.89 -30.34 -4.34
CA GLN A 155 2.07 -29.85 -5.70
C GLN A 155 1.07 -28.72 -5.96
N LEU A 156 1.58 -27.55 -6.34
CA LEU A 156 0.74 -26.38 -6.65
C LEU A 156 0.47 -26.26 -8.15
N SER A 157 1.45 -26.61 -9.00
CA SER A 157 1.25 -26.58 -10.44
C SER A 157 0.36 -27.72 -10.92
N GLU A 158 -0.33 -27.49 -12.02
CA GLU A 158 -1.08 -28.52 -12.73
C GLU A 158 -0.42 -28.81 -14.07
N ASP A 159 -0.04 -30.08 -14.31
CA ASP A 159 0.55 -30.48 -15.56
C ASP A 159 -0.42 -30.29 -16.74
N ALA A 160 0.04 -29.66 -17.81
CA ALA A 160 -0.72 -29.52 -19.05
C ALA A 160 -0.47 -30.71 -19.97
N VAL A 161 -0.99 -31.91 -19.59
CA VAL A 161 -0.74 -33.17 -20.23
C VAL A 161 -2.06 -33.83 -20.66
N LEU A 162 -2.15 -34.18 -21.96
CA LEU A 162 -3.20 -35.04 -22.48
C LEU A 162 -2.83 -36.51 -22.25
N ARG A 163 -3.63 -37.21 -21.47
CA ARG A 163 -3.53 -38.65 -21.26
C ARG A 163 -4.34 -39.37 -22.30
N VAL A 164 -3.69 -40.11 -23.18
CA VAL A 164 -4.33 -41.00 -24.18
C VAL A 164 -3.99 -42.46 -23.88
N THR A 165 -4.70 -43.37 -24.50
CA THR A 165 -4.60 -44.81 -24.25
C THR A 165 -3.15 -45.38 -24.37
N PHE A 166 -2.27 -44.71 -25.12
CA PHE A 166 -0.91 -45.15 -25.37
C PHE A 166 0.19 -44.23 -24.81
N GLY A 167 -0.14 -43.28 -23.91
CA GLY A 167 0.86 -42.40 -23.28
C GLY A 167 0.30 -41.07 -22.79
N ALA A 168 1.19 -40.21 -22.29
CA ALA A 168 0.88 -38.84 -21.91
C ALA A 168 1.70 -37.90 -22.81
N TYR A 169 1.05 -36.93 -23.39
CA TYR A 169 1.67 -35.94 -24.28
C TYR A 169 1.44 -34.55 -23.71
N ILE A 170 2.45 -33.70 -23.82
CA ILE A 170 2.31 -32.29 -23.41
C ILE A 170 1.33 -31.60 -24.35
N ASP A 171 0.25 -31.02 -23.77
CA ASP A 171 -0.80 -30.36 -24.53
C ASP A 171 -0.49 -28.88 -24.77
N GLN A 172 0.13 -28.21 -23.82
CA GLN A 172 0.49 -26.81 -23.89
C GLN A 172 1.95 -26.59 -23.52
N ALA A 173 2.70 -25.94 -24.39
CA ALA A 173 4.08 -25.54 -24.15
C ALA A 173 4.42 -24.27 -24.94
N VAL A 174 5.43 -23.54 -24.51
CA VAL A 174 5.91 -22.34 -25.22
C VAL A 174 6.45 -22.76 -26.59
N GLY A 175 5.93 -22.17 -27.65
CA GLY A 175 6.33 -22.46 -29.04
C GLY A 175 5.59 -23.64 -29.72
N LEU A 176 4.91 -24.50 -28.97
CA LEU A 176 4.33 -25.73 -29.49
C LEU A 176 3.17 -25.50 -30.48
N GLN A 177 2.24 -24.65 -30.11
CA GLN A 177 1.02 -24.39 -30.90
C GLN A 177 0.96 -22.93 -31.32
N SER A 178 -0.06 -22.53 -32.12
CA SER A 178 -0.25 -21.15 -32.54
C SER A 178 -0.79 -20.24 -31.43
N SER A 179 -1.44 -20.82 -30.41
CA SER A 179 -1.98 -20.14 -29.22
C SER A 179 -1.57 -20.92 -27.97
N LEU A 180 -1.28 -20.22 -26.91
CA LEU A 180 -0.89 -20.78 -25.61
C LEU A 180 -2.02 -20.60 -24.60
N ILE A 181 -2.36 -21.66 -23.90
CA ILE A 181 -3.23 -21.61 -22.72
C ILE A 181 -2.33 -21.81 -21.51
N SER A 182 -1.93 -20.72 -20.88
CA SER A 182 -1.16 -20.76 -19.64
C SER A 182 -2.08 -20.83 -18.41
N LYS A 183 -1.60 -21.48 -17.35
CA LYS A 183 -2.28 -21.51 -16.05
C LYS A 183 -1.65 -20.47 -15.15
N PHE A 184 -2.49 -19.69 -14.48
CA PHE A 184 -2.06 -18.71 -13.50
C PHE A 184 -2.74 -18.99 -12.16
N GLN A 185 -1.96 -18.92 -11.08
CA GLN A 185 -2.47 -19.00 -9.71
C GLN A 185 -1.60 -18.18 -8.77
N ASP A 186 -2.19 -17.75 -7.67
CA ASP A 186 -1.50 -17.06 -6.61
C ASP A 186 -1.75 -17.76 -5.26
N PHE A 187 -0.79 -17.63 -4.34
CA PHE A 187 -0.90 -18.17 -2.99
C PHE A 187 -0.09 -17.34 -2.00
N GLU A 188 -0.48 -17.40 -0.75
CA GLU A 188 0.19 -16.68 0.32
C GLU A 188 1.45 -17.41 0.78
N LEU A 189 2.51 -16.63 1.01
CA LEU A 189 3.77 -17.10 1.57
C LEU A 189 3.74 -17.05 3.09
N GLN A 190 4.41 -18.01 3.73
CA GLN A 190 4.66 -18.02 5.16
C GLN A 190 6.15 -18.14 5.44
N VAL A 191 6.58 -17.61 6.57
CA VAL A 191 7.97 -17.80 7.04
C VAL A 191 8.20 -19.29 7.30
N GLY A 192 9.27 -19.83 6.75
CA GLY A 192 9.59 -21.26 6.81
C GLY A 192 9.21 -22.05 5.57
N ASP A 193 8.39 -21.49 4.65
CA ASP A 193 8.06 -22.16 3.39
C ASP A 193 9.31 -22.50 2.59
N ARG A 194 9.32 -23.70 2.00
CA ARG A 194 10.27 -24.11 0.96
C ARG A 194 9.51 -24.43 -0.32
N LEU A 195 9.85 -23.72 -1.38
CA LEU A 195 9.26 -23.89 -2.71
C LEU A 195 10.27 -24.59 -3.60
N LEU A 196 9.84 -25.62 -4.33
CA LEU A 196 10.67 -26.33 -5.30
C LEU A 196 10.05 -26.26 -6.69
N LEU A 197 10.73 -25.58 -7.63
CA LEU A 197 10.46 -25.72 -9.05
C LEU A 197 11.39 -26.83 -9.60
N CYS A 198 10.85 -27.73 -10.41
CA CYS A 198 11.67 -28.78 -11.00
C CYS A 198 11.11 -29.30 -12.33
N THR A 199 12.01 -29.82 -13.18
CA THR A 199 11.70 -30.50 -14.42
C THR A 199 11.36 -31.98 -14.20
N ASP A 200 10.86 -32.62 -15.20
CA ASP A 200 10.34 -33.99 -15.14
C ASP A 200 11.42 -35.03 -14.84
N GLY A 201 12.69 -34.80 -15.25
CA GLY A 201 13.81 -35.64 -14.88
C GLY A 201 13.98 -35.83 -13.39
N LEU A 202 13.53 -34.85 -12.55
CA LEU A 202 13.54 -34.99 -11.12
C LEU A 202 12.30 -35.73 -10.59
N TYR A 203 11.10 -35.27 -10.89
CA TYR A 203 9.90 -35.79 -10.26
C TYR A 203 9.41 -37.11 -10.83
N ARG A 204 9.83 -37.50 -12.04
CA ARG A 204 9.61 -38.86 -12.58
C ARG A 204 10.53 -39.89 -11.93
N SER A 205 11.73 -39.47 -11.53
CA SER A 205 12.72 -40.34 -10.90
C SER A 205 12.59 -40.47 -9.40
N LEU A 206 12.03 -39.41 -8.73
CA LEU A 206 11.83 -39.39 -7.28
C LEU A 206 10.36 -39.34 -6.90
N SER A 207 9.96 -40.21 -5.96
CA SER A 207 8.61 -40.13 -5.39
C SER A 207 8.44 -38.86 -4.52
N SER A 208 7.20 -38.36 -4.40
CA SER A 208 6.90 -37.19 -3.55
C SER A 208 7.37 -37.37 -2.10
N LYS A 209 7.37 -38.62 -1.57
CA LYS A 209 7.92 -38.92 -0.24
C LYS A 209 9.43 -38.69 -0.15
N LYS A 210 10.19 -39.05 -1.20
CA LYS A 210 11.63 -38.80 -1.22
C LYS A 210 11.94 -37.32 -1.37
N ILE A 211 11.21 -36.61 -2.24
CA ILE A 211 11.32 -35.14 -2.40
C ILE A 211 11.01 -34.44 -1.08
N CYS A 212 9.92 -34.80 -0.42
CA CYS A 212 9.54 -34.25 0.90
C CYS A 212 10.65 -34.46 1.93
N LYS A 213 11.17 -35.70 2.03
CA LYS A 213 12.25 -36.02 2.97
C LYS A 213 13.54 -35.23 2.68
N ALA A 214 13.92 -35.10 1.43
CA ALA A 214 15.09 -34.34 1.03
C ALA A 214 14.92 -32.84 1.35
N LEU A 215 13.78 -32.25 1.01
CA LEU A 215 13.49 -30.83 1.30
C LEU A 215 13.34 -30.53 2.81
N SER A 216 12.94 -31.52 3.62
CA SER A 216 12.76 -31.34 5.07
C SER A 216 14.09 -31.48 5.86
N ALA A 217 15.17 -31.88 5.21
CA ALA A 217 16.46 -32.07 5.89
C ALA A 217 17.01 -30.74 6.42
N ASP A 218 17.69 -30.82 7.57
CA ASP A 218 18.40 -29.67 8.18
C ASP A 218 19.82 -29.57 7.56
N ALA A 219 19.87 -28.94 6.40
CA ALA A 219 21.10 -28.77 5.62
C ALA A 219 21.04 -27.42 4.85
N SER A 220 22.19 -26.99 4.33
CA SER A 220 22.24 -25.78 3.49
C SER A 220 21.40 -25.96 2.23
N MET A 221 20.84 -24.88 1.70
CA MET A 221 20.01 -24.91 0.48
C MET A 221 20.77 -25.51 -0.72
N GLN A 222 22.07 -25.22 -0.83
CA GLN A 222 22.95 -25.83 -1.84
C GLN A 222 23.03 -27.35 -1.68
N SER A 223 23.18 -27.83 -0.45
CA SER A 223 23.22 -29.27 -0.16
C SER A 223 21.89 -29.96 -0.47
N LEU A 224 20.77 -29.28 -0.21
CA LEU A 224 19.43 -29.79 -0.54
C LEU A 224 19.23 -29.93 -2.05
N ALA A 225 19.60 -28.89 -2.82
CA ALA A 225 19.51 -28.93 -4.29
C ALA A 225 20.42 -30.02 -4.86
N ALA A 226 21.69 -30.11 -4.40
CA ALA A 226 22.63 -31.13 -4.82
C ALA A 226 22.13 -32.55 -4.48
N SER A 227 21.58 -32.73 -3.29
CA SER A 227 21.03 -34.02 -2.85
C SER A 227 19.84 -34.47 -3.72
N LEU A 228 18.94 -33.56 -4.09
CA LEU A 228 17.80 -33.88 -4.95
C LEU A 228 18.24 -34.29 -6.34
N VAL A 229 19.15 -33.52 -6.97
CA VAL A 229 19.65 -33.79 -8.31
C VAL A 229 20.45 -35.12 -8.34
N GLN A 230 21.32 -35.33 -7.34
CA GLN A 230 22.06 -36.58 -7.22
C GLN A 230 21.17 -37.81 -7.04
N GLN A 231 20.18 -37.72 -6.11
CA GLN A 231 19.24 -38.83 -5.88
C GLN A 231 18.42 -39.17 -7.13
N ALA A 232 18.05 -38.17 -7.95
CA ALA A 232 17.35 -38.41 -9.21
C ALA A 232 18.25 -39.09 -10.24
N GLY A 233 19.51 -38.67 -10.34
CA GLY A 233 20.53 -39.34 -11.18
C GLY A 233 20.79 -40.78 -10.73
N ASP A 234 20.97 -41.02 -9.43
CA ASP A 234 21.18 -42.35 -8.85
C ASP A 234 19.94 -43.26 -9.03
N ALA A 235 18.76 -42.68 -9.13
CA ALA A 235 17.53 -43.40 -9.44
C ALA A 235 17.38 -43.76 -10.93
N GLY A 236 18.35 -43.36 -11.75
CA GLY A 236 18.40 -43.70 -13.18
C GLY A 236 17.64 -42.76 -14.08
N SER A 237 17.52 -41.47 -13.73
CA SER A 237 16.98 -40.47 -14.65
C SER A 237 17.80 -40.43 -15.94
N VAL A 238 17.10 -40.51 -17.07
CA VAL A 238 17.71 -40.39 -18.40
C VAL A 238 17.60 -38.98 -18.97
N ASP A 239 16.72 -38.20 -18.41
CA ASP A 239 16.43 -36.82 -18.79
C ASP A 239 17.26 -35.79 -17.99
N ASP A 240 17.29 -34.55 -18.46
CA ASP A 240 17.93 -33.46 -17.77
C ASP A 240 17.20 -33.19 -16.42
N ILE A 241 17.96 -32.86 -15.39
CA ILE A 241 17.44 -32.76 -14.02
C ILE A 241 17.70 -31.36 -13.52
N THR A 242 16.65 -30.60 -13.34
CA THR A 242 16.74 -29.24 -12.80
C THR A 242 15.86 -29.07 -11.54
N ALA A 243 16.46 -28.48 -10.51
CA ALA A 243 15.82 -28.13 -9.26
C ALA A 243 16.17 -26.71 -8.86
N ALA A 244 15.16 -25.86 -8.65
CA ALA A 244 15.33 -24.55 -8.03
C ALA A 244 14.53 -24.51 -6.73
N ILE A 245 15.20 -24.17 -5.63
CA ILE A 245 14.62 -24.14 -4.28
C ILE A 245 14.61 -22.70 -3.79
N VAL A 246 13.47 -22.27 -3.28
CA VAL A 246 13.29 -20.98 -2.62
C VAL A 246 12.90 -21.20 -1.17
N GLN A 247 13.64 -20.65 -0.24
CA GLN A 247 13.28 -20.65 1.17
C GLN A 247 12.87 -19.26 1.62
N ILE A 248 11.71 -19.16 2.27
CA ILE A 248 11.20 -17.91 2.85
C ILE A 248 11.72 -17.80 4.29
N LYS A 249 12.65 -16.87 4.54
CA LYS A 249 13.24 -16.62 5.88
C LYS A 249 12.51 -15.54 6.63
N THR A 250 12.16 -14.45 5.94
CA THR A 250 11.34 -13.35 6.47
C THR A 250 10.43 -12.83 5.38
N LEU A 251 9.29 -12.28 5.75
CA LEU A 251 8.38 -11.64 4.82
C LEU A 251 8.42 -10.12 5.00
N PRO A 252 8.33 -9.35 3.90
CA PRO A 252 8.23 -7.90 4.00
C PRO A 252 6.94 -7.48 4.70
N ALA A 253 6.90 -6.24 5.20
CA ALA A 253 5.66 -5.66 5.72
C ALA A 253 4.54 -5.74 4.68
N LEU A 254 3.29 -5.84 5.17
CA LEU A 254 2.10 -5.95 4.33
C LEU A 254 2.08 -4.92 3.22
N ASP A 255 1.89 -5.38 1.98
CA ASP A 255 1.68 -4.56 0.80
C ASP A 255 0.21 -4.12 0.71
N LEU A 256 -0.05 -2.93 0.11
CA LEU A 256 -1.41 -2.43 -0.09
C LEU A 256 -2.23 -3.39 -0.98
N GLU A 257 -1.63 -3.92 -2.03
CA GLU A 257 -2.29 -4.86 -2.96
C GLU A 257 -2.68 -6.17 -2.27
N TYR A 258 -1.82 -6.68 -1.39
CA TYR A 258 -2.15 -7.83 -0.55
C TYR A 258 -3.35 -7.53 0.36
N LEU A 259 -3.34 -6.37 1.04
CA LEU A 259 -4.44 -5.95 1.89
C LEU A 259 -5.74 -5.78 1.11
N GLU A 260 -5.70 -5.20 -0.09
CA GLU A 260 -6.87 -5.07 -0.96
C GLU A 260 -7.41 -6.43 -1.38
N ARG A 261 -6.55 -7.38 -1.69
CA ARG A 261 -6.94 -8.71 -2.14
C ARG A 261 -7.50 -9.57 -1.01
N VAL A 262 -6.83 -9.64 0.14
CA VAL A 262 -7.18 -10.53 1.25
C VAL A 262 -8.19 -9.85 2.18
N VAL A 263 -7.82 -8.70 2.73
CA VAL A 263 -8.64 -7.98 3.71
C VAL A 263 -9.79 -7.25 3.04
N GLY A 264 -9.58 -6.76 1.80
CA GLY A 264 -10.61 -6.08 1.02
C GLY A 264 -11.80 -6.98 0.65
N ARG A 265 -11.62 -8.30 0.61
CA ARG A 265 -12.70 -9.28 0.38
C ARG A 265 -13.47 -9.64 1.64
N LEU A 266 -12.96 -9.30 2.83
CA LEU A 266 -13.66 -9.59 4.08
C LEU A 266 -15.05 -8.93 4.12
N PRO A 267 -16.07 -9.62 4.64
CA PRO A 267 -17.43 -9.07 4.69
C PRO A 267 -17.53 -7.90 5.68
N ILE A 268 -18.32 -6.89 5.34
CA ILE A 268 -18.83 -5.90 6.28
C ILE A 268 -20.15 -6.45 6.82
N SER A 269 -20.07 -7.13 7.94
CA SER A 269 -21.22 -7.76 8.59
C SER A 269 -21.95 -6.77 9.50
N THR A 270 -23.07 -7.17 10.09
CA THR A 270 -23.79 -6.40 11.14
C THR A 270 -22.82 -6.00 12.24
N VAL A 271 -22.91 -4.74 12.70
CA VAL A 271 -22.08 -4.27 13.81
C VAL A 271 -22.38 -5.10 15.07
N PRO A 272 -21.37 -5.65 15.75
CA PRO A 272 -21.57 -6.45 16.94
C PRO A 272 -22.13 -5.64 18.10
N SER A 273 -22.55 -6.34 19.16
CA SER A 273 -23.07 -5.78 20.40
C SER A 273 -22.02 -5.84 21.53
N ILE A 274 -22.27 -5.07 22.60
CA ILE A 274 -21.46 -5.19 23.82
C ILE A 274 -21.65 -6.61 24.38
N GLY A 275 -20.53 -7.24 24.76
CA GLY A 275 -20.50 -8.63 25.26
C GLY A 275 -20.16 -9.66 24.19
N ASP A 276 -20.25 -9.31 22.90
CA ASP A 276 -19.85 -10.22 21.83
C ASP A 276 -18.33 -10.44 21.83
N VAL A 277 -17.92 -11.62 21.38
CA VAL A 277 -16.52 -11.94 21.09
C VAL A 277 -16.38 -12.07 19.57
N VAL A 278 -15.51 -11.24 18.98
CA VAL A 278 -15.22 -11.25 17.55
C VAL A 278 -13.74 -11.58 17.36
N ASP A 279 -13.43 -12.67 16.69
CA ASP A 279 -12.06 -13.10 16.38
C ASP A 279 -11.14 -13.11 17.63
N GLY A 280 -11.70 -13.48 18.81
CA GLY A 280 -10.99 -13.51 20.09
C GLY A 280 -10.90 -12.16 20.82
N TYR A 281 -11.54 -11.10 20.31
CA TYR A 281 -11.67 -9.81 20.99
C TYR A 281 -13.02 -9.72 21.70
N ALA A 282 -13.01 -9.57 23.02
CA ALA A 282 -14.21 -9.37 23.84
C ALA A 282 -14.57 -7.88 23.88
N LEU A 283 -15.76 -7.52 23.38
CA LEU A 283 -16.23 -6.13 23.27
C LEU A 283 -16.86 -5.69 24.60
N THR A 284 -16.27 -4.72 25.28
CA THR A 284 -16.66 -4.34 26.65
C THR A 284 -17.57 -3.10 26.71
N SER A 285 -17.34 -2.11 25.85
CA SER A 285 -18.15 -0.89 25.80
C SER A 285 -18.03 -0.18 24.46
N ILE A 286 -19.01 0.68 24.14
CA ILE A 286 -18.97 1.55 22.96
C ILE A 286 -18.19 2.80 23.31
N LEU A 287 -17.13 3.09 22.56
CA LEU A 287 -16.37 4.33 22.66
C LEU A 287 -16.99 5.45 21.81
N SER A 288 -17.44 5.11 20.60
CA SER A 288 -18.08 6.06 19.68
C SER A 288 -19.03 5.35 18.72
N ASP A 289 -20.14 5.98 18.39
CA ASP A 289 -21.13 5.49 17.42
C ASP A 289 -21.34 6.54 16.32
N GLY A 290 -20.40 6.58 15.36
CA GLY A 290 -20.42 7.50 14.22
C GLY A 290 -21.35 7.05 13.09
N TYR A 291 -21.43 7.88 12.04
CA TYR A 291 -22.25 7.57 10.85
C TYR A 291 -21.72 6.35 10.09
N TYR A 292 -20.42 6.29 9.86
CA TYR A 292 -19.77 5.27 9.01
C TYR A 292 -19.28 4.04 9.78
N SER A 293 -18.91 4.22 11.05
CA SER A 293 -18.32 3.16 11.89
C SER A 293 -18.75 3.28 13.34
N ARG A 294 -18.59 2.16 14.07
CA ARG A 294 -18.74 2.13 15.53
C ARG A 294 -17.43 1.64 16.14
N LEU A 295 -16.98 2.31 17.17
CA LEU A 295 -15.77 2.00 17.91
C LEU A 295 -16.12 1.36 19.23
N PHE A 296 -15.48 0.22 19.52
CA PHE A 296 -15.62 -0.50 20.79
C PHE A 296 -14.31 -0.49 21.55
N ILE A 297 -14.39 -0.40 22.87
CA ILE A 297 -13.31 -0.82 23.73
C ILE A 297 -13.39 -2.35 23.84
N ALA A 298 -12.26 -3.01 23.65
CA ALA A 298 -12.16 -4.47 23.67
C ALA A 298 -10.91 -4.93 24.43
N THR A 299 -10.91 -6.20 24.82
CA THR A 299 -9.76 -6.90 25.36
C THR A 299 -9.46 -8.11 24.48
N ASP A 300 -8.19 -8.36 24.17
CA ASP A 300 -7.77 -9.57 23.49
C ASP A 300 -7.76 -10.73 24.47
N GLN A 301 -8.49 -11.82 24.16
CA GLN A 301 -8.53 -13.00 25.03
C GLN A 301 -7.16 -13.69 25.17
N SER A 302 -6.27 -13.52 24.17
CA SER A 302 -4.89 -14.01 24.23
C SER A 302 -3.97 -13.13 25.09
N SER A 303 -4.33 -11.85 25.29
CA SER A 303 -3.58 -10.85 26.06
C SER A 303 -4.53 -9.97 26.89
N PRO A 304 -5.16 -10.50 27.95
CA PRO A 304 -6.23 -9.80 28.69
C PRO A 304 -5.81 -8.50 29.37
N GLN A 305 -4.50 -8.25 29.50
CA GLN A 305 -3.94 -7.03 30.06
C GLN A 305 -4.03 -5.84 29.09
N GLU A 306 -4.10 -6.09 27.77
CA GLU A 306 -4.13 -5.05 26.75
C GLU A 306 -5.58 -4.63 26.45
N ARG A 307 -5.85 -3.34 26.64
CA ARG A 307 -7.11 -2.73 26.22
C ARG A 307 -6.92 -2.11 24.85
N LEU A 308 -7.84 -2.41 23.95
CA LEU A 308 -7.79 -2.03 22.56
C LEU A 308 -9.05 -1.28 22.16
N VAL A 309 -8.99 -0.58 21.04
CA VAL A 309 -10.15 0.01 20.35
C VAL A 309 -10.33 -0.70 19.02
N ILE A 310 -11.54 -1.20 18.76
CA ILE A 310 -11.87 -1.85 17.48
C ILE A 310 -12.89 -1.00 16.74
N LYS A 311 -12.53 -0.61 15.50
CA LYS A 311 -13.35 0.20 14.60
C LYS A 311 -14.06 -0.73 13.60
N PHE A 312 -15.36 -0.95 13.78
CA PHE A 312 -16.18 -1.72 12.85
C PHE A 312 -16.91 -0.80 11.87
N PRO A 313 -16.82 -1.02 10.56
CA PRO A 313 -17.66 -0.33 9.58
C PRO A 313 -19.12 -0.77 9.73
N LYS A 314 -20.05 0.15 9.50
CA LYS A 314 -21.49 -0.13 9.52
C LYS A 314 -21.96 -0.68 8.17
N GLN A 315 -23.01 -1.50 8.17
CA GLN A 315 -23.56 -2.11 6.94
C GLN A 315 -23.92 -1.10 5.84
N ARG A 316 -24.31 0.12 6.23
CA ARG A 316 -24.63 1.19 5.25
C ARG A 316 -23.49 1.56 4.30
N VAL A 317 -22.25 1.24 4.67
CA VAL A 317 -21.05 1.46 3.83
C VAL A 317 -20.58 0.19 3.10
N MET A 318 -21.36 -0.89 3.14
CA MET A 318 -20.99 -2.17 2.53
C MET A 318 -20.71 -2.04 1.02
N ASN A 319 -21.50 -1.24 0.32
CA ASN A 319 -21.38 -0.99 -1.11
C ASN A 319 -20.57 0.26 -1.46
N ASP A 320 -20.01 0.94 -0.45
CA ASP A 320 -19.17 2.12 -0.66
C ASP A 320 -17.70 1.70 -0.78
N ALA A 321 -17.24 1.57 -2.02
CA ALA A 321 -15.86 1.21 -2.33
C ALA A 321 -14.84 2.17 -1.70
N ASN A 322 -15.17 3.47 -1.58
CA ASN A 322 -14.28 4.47 -1.01
C ASN A 322 -14.08 4.27 0.48
N MET A 323 -15.15 3.93 1.20
CA MET A 323 -15.06 3.65 2.64
C MET A 323 -14.31 2.34 2.91
N ARG A 324 -14.49 1.34 2.06
CA ARG A 324 -13.69 0.11 2.14
C ARG A 324 -12.21 0.41 1.93
N GLN A 325 -11.87 1.17 0.90
CA GLN A 325 -10.49 1.61 0.65
C GLN A 325 -9.93 2.47 1.78
N ALA A 326 -10.74 3.33 2.42
CA ALA A 326 -10.30 4.11 3.57
C ALA A 326 -9.84 3.22 4.73
N ILE A 327 -10.58 2.14 5.03
CA ILE A 327 -10.22 1.18 6.08
C ILE A 327 -8.92 0.43 5.73
N LEU A 328 -8.78 0.00 4.47
CA LEU A 328 -7.56 -0.67 4.00
C LEU A 328 -6.34 0.25 4.05
N ARG A 329 -6.53 1.51 3.65
CA ARG A 329 -5.50 2.56 3.69
C ARG A 329 -5.03 2.84 5.11
N GLU A 330 -5.96 2.99 6.04
CA GLU A 330 -5.66 3.18 7.45
C GLU A 330 -4.82 2.03 8.00
N ARG A 331 -5.19 0.79 7.68
CA ARG A 331 -4.44 -0.40 8.07
C ARG A 331 -3.07 -0.49 7.40
N TRP A 332 -2.95 -0.17 6.11
CA TRP A 332 -1.68 -0.22 5.39
C TRP A 332 -0.67 0.82 5.89
N LEU A 333 -1.14 2.03 6.21
CA LEU A 333 -0.29 3.09 6.74
C LEU A 333 0.26 2.74 8.12
N SER A 334 -0.43 1.92 8.91
CA SER A 334 -0.03 1.56 10.28
C SER A 334 1.36 0.95 10.38
N GLY A 335 1.70 0.05 9.47
CA GLY A 335 3.00 -0.63 9.44
C GLY A 335 4.16 0.24 8.90
N LYS A 336 3.86 1.46 8.41
CA LYS A 336 4.83 2.35 7.73
C LYS A 336 5.04 3.69 8.42
N ILE A 337 4.21 4.00 9.40
CA ILE A 337 4.25 5.29 10.12
C ILE A 337 4.69 5.06 11.56
N ASP A 338 5.90 5.52 11.86
CA ASP A 338 6.37 5.76 13.22
C ASP A 338 6.67 7.27 13.33
N ILE A 339 5.62 8.04 13.64
CA ILE A 339 5.70 9.49 13.80
C ILE A 339 5.13 9.84 15.16
N PRO A 340 5.91 10.52 16.02
CA PRO A 340 5.42 11.02 17.28
C PRO A 340 4.14 11.87 17.07
N GLY A 341 3.10 11.61 17.86
CA GLY A 341 1.84 12.33 17.75
C GLY A 341 0.82 11.74 16.74
N ILE A 342 1.16 10.66 16.02
CA ILE A 342 0.20 9.91 15.18
C ILE A 342 -0.15 8.58 15.86
N VAL A 343 -1.44 8.21 15.83
CA VAL A 343 -1.88 6.87 16.27
C VAL A 343 -1.94 5.95 15.07
N ALA A 344 -1.09 4.93 15.11
CA ALA A 344 -1.12 3.86 14.12
C ALA A 344 -1.98 2.69 14.63
N PRO A 345 -2.74 2.01 13.74
CA PRO A 345 -3.39 0.75 14.08
C PRO A 345 -2.38 -0.31 14.53
N SER A 346 -2.82 -1.23 15.40
CA SER A 346 -2.04 -2.39 15.77
C SER A 346 -1.89 -3.36 14.59
N SER A 347 -0.74 -4.03 14.51
CA SER A 347 -0.56 -5.11 13.54
C SER A 347 -1.53 -6.24 13.86
N LEU A 348 -2.26 -6.71 12.85
CA LEU A 348 -3.20 -7.82 12.96
C LEU A 348 -2.73 -8.97 12.08
N ASP A 349 -2.81 -10.18 12.60
CA ASP A 349 -2.74 -11.37 11.77
C ASP A 349 -3.95 -11.41 10.83
N ALA A 350 -3.70 -11.39 9.52
CA ALA A 350 -4.75 -11.43 8.51
C ALA A 350 -5.58 -12.71 8.58
N GLN A 351 -4.99 -13.84 9.01
CA GLN A 351 -5.64 -15.12 9.14
C GLN A 351 -6.65 -15.16 10.31
N ARG A 352 -6.48 -14.29 11.30
CA ARG A 352 -7.40 -14.19 12.45
C ARG A 352 -8.71 -13.49 12.09
N GLN A 353 -8.75 -12.67 11.02
CA GLN A 353 -9.92 -11.86 10.70
C GLN A 353 -10.98 -12.61 9.89
N THR A 354 -12.19 -12.69 10.42
CA THR A 354 -13.37 -13.21 9.70
C THR A 354 -14.23 -12.13 9.05
N ARG A 355 -13.97 -10.84 9.39
CA ARG A 355 -14.73 -9.67 8.91
C ARG A 355 -13.85 -8.42 8.91
N LEU A 356 -14.28 -7.38 8.19
CA LEU A 356 -13.52 -6.14 8.08
C LEU A 356 -13.63 -5.30 9.36
N TYR A 357 -12.49 -4.99 9.99
CA TYR A 357 -12.32 -4.04 11.10
C TYR A 357 -10.86 -3.61 11.23
N VAL A 358 -10.62 -2.56 12.02
CA VAL A 358 -9.26 -2.09 12.36
C VAL A 358 -9.13 -2.06 13.88
N VAL A 359 -7.96 -2.43 14.39
CA VAL A 359 -7.64 -2.44 15.82
C VAL A 359 -6.61 -1.35 16.12
N PHE A 360 -6.83 -0.63 17.21
CA PHE A 360 -5.94 0.42 17.71
C PHE A 360 -5.61 0.18 19.18
N PRO A 361 -4.47 0.65 19.67
CA PRO A 361 -4.23 0.72 21.09
C PRO A 361 -5.22 1.70 21.73
N LEU A 362 -5.77 1.35 22.90
CA LEU A 362 -6.58 2.29 23.67
C LEU A 362 -5.68 3.35 24.29
N MET A 363 -5.90 4.59 23.90
CA MET A 363 -5.21 5.76 24.47
C MET A 363 -6.09 6.41 25.53
N ASP A 364 -5.49 6.88 26.60
CA ASP A 364 -6.17 7.75 27.58
C ASP A 364 -6.34 9.17 27.03
N GLY A 365 -7.31 9.90 27.55
CA GLY A 365 -7.53 11.29 27.17
C GLY A 365 -8.92 11.58 26.64
N VAL A 366 -9.07 12.78 26.07
CA VAL A 366 -10.32 13.26 25.47
C VAL A 366 -10.05 13.94 24.13
N THR A 367 -11.01 13.87 23.21
CA THR A 367 -10.87 14.56 21.92
C THR A 367 -10.96 16.08 22.10
N LEU A 368 -10.33 16.82 21.19
CA LEU A 368 -10.44 18.28 21.18
C LEU A 368 -11.90 18.72 21.04
N GLU A 369 -12.73 18.01 20.28
CA GLU A 369 -14.17 18.27 20.18
C GLU A 369 -14.87 18.14 21.53
N THR A 370 -14.49 17.16 22.34
CA THR A 370 -15.03 17.00 23.71
C THR A 370 -14.62 18.17 24.63
N LEU A 371 -13.39 18.68 24.45
CA LEU A 371 -12.95 19.87 25.19
C LEU A 371 -13.72 21.13 24.77
N LEU A 372 -13.99 21.30 23.48
CA LEU A 372 -14.72 22.46 22.96
C LEU A 372 -16.16 22.55 23.44
N LYS A 373 -16.79 21.42 23.78
CA LYS A 373 -18.12 21.42 24.45
C LYS A 373 -18.12 22.12 25.83
N ARG A 374 -16.93 22.26 26.43
CA ARG A 374 -16.75 22.97 27.71
C ARG A 374 -16.42 24.46 27.56
N GLY A 375 -16.21 24.92 26.32
CA GLY A 375 -15.86 26.28 25.96
C GLY A 375 -14.54 26.42 25.22
N PRO A 376 -14.09 27.66 24.93
CA PRO A 376 -12.86 27.94 24.22
C PRO A 376 -11.62 27.49 25.02
N VAL A 377 -10.61 27.07 24.33
CA VAL A 377 -9.32 26.70 24.93
C VAL A 377 -8.50 27.96 25.16
N SER A 378 -7.90 28.10 26.36
CA SER A 378 -7.06 29.27 26.68
C SER A 378 -5.90 29.40 25.71
N LEU A 379 -5.43 30.62 25.44
CA LEU A 379 -4.36 30.92 24.49
C LEU A 379 -3.10 30.06 24.77
N SER A 380 -2.62 30.05 26.03
CA SER A 380 -1.42 29.28 26.39
C SER A 380 -1.56 27.78 26.13
N LYS A 381 -2.70 27.17 26.48
CA LYS A 381 -2.96 25.75 26.22
C LYS A 381 -3.12 25.49 24.72
N GLY A 382 -3.82 26.38 24.03
CA GLY A 382 -4.06 26.25 22.58
C GLY A 382 -2.77 26.34 21.76
N LEU A 383 -1.82 27.20 22.15
CA LEU A 383 -0.51 27.29 21.49
C LEU A 383 0.31 25.99 21.66
N LYS A 384 0.26 25.34 22.82
CA LYS A 384 0.91 24.03 23.01
C LYS A 384 0.29 22.95 22.14
N ILE A 385 -1.04 22.95 22.04
CA ILE A 385 -1.77 22.02 21.16
C ILE A 385 -1.39 22.29 19.70
N ALA A 386 -1.40 23.55 19.25
CA ALA A 386 -1.04 23.93 17.89
C ALA A 386 0.38 23.48 17.51
N GLN A 387 1.34 23.64 18.43
CA GLN A 387 2.72 23.23 18.19
C GLN A 387 2.84 21.71 18.02
N GLN A 388 2.23 20.91 18.89
CA GLN A 388 2.27 19.45 18.80
C GLN A 388 1.56 18.96 17.52
N LEU A 389 0.40 19.53 17.21
CA LEU A 389 -0.36 19.17 16.01
C LEU A 389 0.40 19.53 14.73
N GLY A 390 1.00 20.71 14.68
CA GLY A 390 1.83 21.13 13.56
C GLY A 390 3.04 20.24 13.32
N LEU A 391 3.71 19.79 14.39
CA LEU A 391 4.81 18.83 14.30
C LEU A 391 4.35 17.46 13.76
N ALA A 392 3.21 16.96 14.21
CA ALA A 392 2.64 15.71 13.74
C ALA A 392 2.29 15.77 12.23
N ILE A 393 1.63 16.87 11.80
CA ILE A 393 1.29 17.11 10.40
C ILE A 393 2.55 17.25 9.54
N HIS A 394 3.53 18.02 9.99
CA HIS A 394 4.82 18.17 9.29
C HIS A 394 5.55 16.83 9.16
N GLY A 395 5.50 15.98 10.19
CA GLY A 395 6.06 14.63 10.15
C GLY A 395 5.43 13.75 9.06
N LEU A 396 4.12 13.86 8.83
CA LEU A 396 3.42 13.21 7.72
C LEU A 396 3.85 13.80 6.38
N ASN A 397 3.82 15.14 6.25
CA ASN A 397 4.11 15.85 5.01
C ASN A 397 5.54 15.60 4.51
N LYS A 398 6.52 15.45 5.43
CA LYS A 398 7.90 15.02 5.08
C LYS A 398 7.97 13.66 4.40
N ARG A 399 6.98 12.81 4.62
CA ARG A 399 6.86 11.49 3.97
C ARG A 399 5.89 11.51 2.79
N SER A 400 5.54 12.72 2.32
CA SER A 400 4.53 12.93 1.27
C SER A 400 3.17 12.30 1.62
N ILE A 401 2.83 12.25 2.91
CA ILE A 401 1.53 11.78 3.39
C ILE A 401 0.72 13.01 3.83
N TYR A 402 -0.46 13.18 3.26
CA TYR A 402 -1.41 14.23 3.60
C TYR A 402 -2.62 13.63 4.29
N HIS A 403 -2.95 14.09 5.49
CA HIS A 403 -3.99 13.51 6.36
C HIS A 403 -5.41 13.68 5.81
N ARG A 404 -5.73 14.88 5.31
CA ARG A 404 -7.00 15.28 4.66
C ARG A 404 -8.25 15.30 5.54
N ASP A 405 -8.18 14.96 6.82
CA ASP A 405 -9.31 15.04 7.75
C ASP A 405 -8.88 15.58 9.12
N ILE A 406 -8.09 16.67 9.11
CA ILE A 406 -7.67 17.36 10.34
C ILE A 406 -8.85 18.13 10.89
N LYS A 407 -9.36 17.68 12.05
CA LYS A 407 -10.52 18.27 12.74
C LYS A 407 -10.50 17.93 14.22
N PRO A 408 -11.23 18.66 15.10
CA PRO A 408 -11.22 18.44 16.53
C PRO A 408 -11.60 17.02 16.98
N GLU A 409 -12.44 16.32 16.23
CA GLU A 409 -12.87 14.96 16.50
C GLU A 409 -11.71 13.95 16.37
N ASN A 410 -10.74 14.24 15.49
CA ASN A 410 -9.58 13.39 15.19
C ASN A 410 -8.32 13.78 16.00
N ILE A 411 -8.46 14.70 16.96
CA ILE A 411 -7.34 15.15 17.81
C ILE A 411 -7.62 14.72 19.25
N LEU A 412 -6.84 13.76 19.75
CA LEU A 412 -6.88 13.28 21.12
C LEU A 412 -5.85 14.03 21.96
N ILE A 413 -6.24 14.50 23.13
CA ILE A 413 -5.36 15.11 24.13
C ILE A 413 -5.33 14.18 25.32
N GLN A 414 -4.17 13.57 25.56
CA GLN A 414 -3.96 12.63 26.65
C GLN A 414 -3.92 13.35 28.01
N ASN A 415 -4.09 12.59 29.07
CA ASN A 415 -4.00 13.11 30.44
C ASN A 415 -2.60 13.67 30.76
N SER A 416 -1.56 13.18 30.09
CA SER A 416 -0.18 13.73 30.15
C SER A 416 -0.04 15.11 29.50
N GLY A 417 -1.01 15.52 28.68
CA GLY A 417 -0.95 16.71 27.82
C GLY A 417 -0.33 16.47 26.45
N GLU A 418 0.04 15.23 26.14
CA GLU A 418 0.46 14.85 24.78
C GLU A 418 -0.72 14.83 23.83
N LEU A 419 -0.45 15.20 22.58
CA LEU A 419 -1.42 15.16 21.51
C LEU A 419 -1.22 13.92 20.64
N LYS A 420 -2.32 13.31 20.23
CA LYS A 420 -2.35 12.24 19.23
C LYS A 420 -3.36 12.57 18.13
N LEU A 421 -2.92 12.55 16.87
CA LEU A 421 -3.77 12.68 15.69
C LEU A 421 -4.24 11.28 15.27
N LEU A 422 -5.55 11.13 15.08
CA LEU A 422 -6.26 9.88 14.83
C LEU A 422 -6.74 9.83 13.39
N ASP A 423 -7.07 8.62 12.90
CA ASP A 423 -7.83 8.35 11.68
C ASP A 423 -7.12 8.75 10.37
N LEU A 424 -6.30 7.85 9.84
CA LEU A 424 -5.61 8.00 8.56
C LEU A 424 -6.41 7.48 7.35
N GLY A 425 -7.71 7.20 7.51
CA GLY A 425 -8.56 6.61 6.47
C GLY A 425 -8.66 7.47 5.20
N PHE A 426 -8.56 8.80 5.33
CA PHE A 426 -8.58 9.72 4.19
C PHE A 426 -7.19 10.17 3.73
N ALA A 427 -6.13 9.66 4.37
CA ALA A 427 -4.78 10.05 4.02
C ALA A 427 -4.46 9.78 2.55
N TYR A 428 -3.66 10.66 1.95
CA TYR A 428 -3.23 10.59 0.57
C TYR A 428 -1.72 10.57 0.47
N MET A 429 -1.20 9.71 -0.39
CA MET A 429 0.23 9.61 -0.68
C MET A 429 0.41 9.60 -2.21
N PRO A 430 0.97 10.67 -2.81
CA PRO A 430 1.21 10.75 -4.25
C PRO A 430 1.99 9.55 -4.78
N GLY A 431 1.54 8.98 -5.90
CA GLY A 431 2.21 7.86 -6.57
C GLY A 431 2.00 6.48 -5.93
N VAL A 432 1.43 6.42 -4.70
CA VAL A 432 1.23 5.16 -3.98
C VAL A 432 -0.25 4.89 -3.72
N LEU A 433 -0.96 5.91 -3.24
CA LEU A 433 -2.39 5.80 -2.99
C LEU A 433 -3.14 6.50 -4.13
N ALA A 434 -4.05 5.78 -4.77
CA ALA A 434 -4.93 6.38 -5.76
C ALA A 434 -5.69 7.56 -5.12
N PRO A 435 -5.85 8.69 -5.83
CA PRO A 435 -6.71 9.75 -5.36
C PRO A 435 -8.13 9.20 -5.18
N SER A 436 -8.76 9.54 -4.06
CA SER A 436 -10.18 9.22 -3.87
C SER A 436 -11.01 9.82 -5.01
N PRO A 437 -12.09 9.14 -5.47
CA PRO A 437 -12.92 9.64 -6.55
C PRO A 437 -13.59 11.00 -6.21
N PRO A 438 -14.35 11.61 -7.15
CA PRO A 438 -14.72 13.03 -7.15
C PRO A 438 -15.52 13.57 -5.95
N THR A 439 -15.96 12.71 -5.06
CA THR A 439 -16.51 13.16 -3.77
C THR A 439 -15.35 13.47 -2.84
N PRO A 440 -15.17 14.73 -2.43
CA PRO A 440 -14.03 15.12 -1.61
C PRO A 440 -14.03 14.31 -0.30
N PRO A 441 -12.92 13.61 0.01
CA PRO A 441 -12.81 12.90 1.28
C PRO A 441 -12.61 13.91 2.41
N GLY A 442 -13.30 13.70 3.53
CA GLY A 442 -13.17 14.54 4.72
C GLY A 442 -14.42 15.30 5.10
N THR A 443 -14.31 16.16 6.10
CA THR A 443 -15.41 16.98 6.63
C THR A 443 -15.43 18.33 5.92
N PRO A 444 -16.47 18.68 5.13
CA PRO A 444 -16.48 19.86 4.27
C PRO A 444 -16.11 21.17 4.98
N ALA A 445 -16.47 21.32 6.26
CA ALA A 445 -16.20 22.53 7.03
C ALA A 445 -14.70 22.83 7.24
N TYR A 446 -13.82 21.82 7.12
CA TYR A 446 -12.37 21.95 7.30
C TYR A 446 -11.60 21.81 6.00
N MET A 447 -12.31 21.49 4.92
CA MET A 447 -11.70 21.19 3.64
C MET A 447 -11.24 22.44 2.92
N ALA A 448 -10.02 22.44 2.44
CA ALA A 448 -9.48 23.52 1.65
C ALA A 448 -10.24 23.69 0.31
N PRO A 449 -10.41 24.93 -0.18
CA PRO A 449 -11.19 25.21 -1.40
C PRO A 449 -10.72 24.45 -2.64
N GLU A 450 -9.43 24.22 -2.79
CA GLU A 450 -8.85 23.43 -3.89
C GLU A 450 -9.26 21.95 -3.82
N LEU A 451 -9.35 21.37 -2.63
CA LEU A 451 -9.84 20.01 -2.44
C LEU A 451 -11.34 19.90 -2.78
N MET A 452 -12.13 20.91 -2.43
CA MET A 452 -13.55 20.97 -2.81
C MET A 452 -13.75 21.03 -4.34
N ARG A 453 -12.76 21.58 -5.07
CA ARG A 453 -12.76 21.62 -6.55
C ARG A 453 -12.23 20.32 -7.16
N GLY A 454 -11.92 19.29 -6.37
CA GLY A 454 -11.41 18.00 -6.84
C GLY A 454 -9.91 17.99 -7.13
N GLN A 455 -9.15 19.02 -6.72
CA GLN A 455 -7.69 19.01 -6.81
C GLN A 455 -7.09 18.10 -5.73
N LEU A 456 -5.89 17.60 -5.97
CA LEU A 456 -5.25 16.64 -5.05
C LEU A 456 -4.80 17.29 -3.73
N GLY A 457 -4.49 18.59 -3.74
CA GLY A 457 -3.97 19.30 -2.57
C GLY A 457 -2.53 18.90 -2.22
N ASP A 458 -1.95 19.64 -1.30
CA ASP A 458 -0.59 19.47 -0.78
C ASP A 458 -0.52 19.90 0.71
N ALA A 459 0.69 20.15 1.23
CA ALA A 459 0.91 20.61 2.59
C ALA A 459 0.13 21.90 2.95
N ARG A 460 -0.14 22.78 1.97
CA ARG A 460 -0.89 24.03 2.15
C ARG A 460 -2.40 23.77 2.35
N SER A 461 -2.92 22.65 1.85
CA SER A 461 -4.29 22.21 2.15
C SER A 461 -4.42 21.72 3.60
N GLU A 462 -3.36 21.08 4.13
CA GLU A 462 -3.28 20.70 5.54
C GLU A 462 -3.19 21.94 6.46
N VAL A 463 -2.44 22.96 6.04
CA VAL A 463 -2.37 24.27 6.74
C VAL A 463 -3.75 24.91 6.84
N PHE A 464 -4.56 24.84 5.79
CA PHE A 464 -5.93 25.36 5.82
C PHE A 464 -6.78 24.63 6.88
N ALA A 465 -6.79 23.29 6.84
CA ALA A 465 -7.54 22.48 7.81
C ALA A 465 -7.06 22.70 9.25
N LEU A 466 -5.74 22.84 9.46
CA LEU A 466 -5.15 23.22 10.74
C LEU A 466 -5.63 24.61 11.17
N GLY A 467 -5.62 25.59 10.28
CA GLY A 467 -6.10 26.95 10.55
C GLY A 467 -7.57 27.00 11.01
N ILE A 468 -8.46 26.24 10.33
CA ILE A 468 -9.87 26.10 10.72
C ILE A 468 -9.99 25.43 12.10
N THR A 469 -9.22 24.38 12.33
CA THR A 469 -9.20 23.64 13.60
C THR A 469 -8.77 24.54 14.76
N LEU A 470 -7.71 25.34 14.57
CA LEU A 470 -7.23 26.29 15.56
C LEU A 470 -8.23 27.43 15.80
N TYR A 471 -8.85 27.94 14.74
CA TYR A 471 -9.91 28.93 14.89
C TYR A 471 -11.06 28.39 15.75
N ARG A 472 -11.57 27.18 15.45
CA ARG A 472 -12.59 26.51 16.26
C ARG A 472 -12.14 26.33 17.70
N MET A 473 -10.89 25.94 17.91
CA MET A 473 -10.32 25.72 19.24
C MET A 473 -10.35 26.99 20.09
N PHE A 474 -9.93 28.11 19.55
CA PHE A 474 -9.87 29.38 20.27
C PHE A 474 -11.23 30.08 20.37
N SER A 475 -12.15 29.84 19.43
CA SER A 475 -13.49 30.46 19.43
C SER A 475 -14.55 29.65 20.18
N GLY A 476 -14.19 28.50 20.80
CA GLY A 476 -15.16 27.66 21.51
C GLY A 476 -16.11 26.90 20.57
N GLY A 477 -15.58 26.42 19.43
CA GLY A 477 -16.31 25.56 18.50
C GLY A 477 -16.93 26.26 17.28
N ARG A 478 -16.74 27.58 17.13
CA ARG A 478 -17.30 28.37 16.01
C ARG A 478 -16.40 28.27 14.78
N LEU A 479 -17.00 28.33 13.58
CA LEU A 479 -16.28 28.36 12.31
C LEU A 479 -15.99 29.80 11.87
N PRO A 480 -14.92 30.05 11.08
CA PRO A 480 -14.56 31.39 10.60
C PRO A 480 -15.43 31.88 9.45
N TYR A 481 -16.55 31.23 9.15
CA TYR A 481 -17.40 31.54 8.00
C TYR A 481 -18.67 32.27 8.45
N GLY A 482 -18.97 33.38 7.83
CA GLY A 482 -20.19 34.15 8.01
C GLY A 482 -20.83 34.53 6.67
N LEU A 483 -22.00 35.17 6.72
CA LEU A 483 -22.76 35.60 5.55
C LEU A 483 -21.96 36.53 4.60
N HIS A 484 -21.03 37.29 5.15
CA HIS A 484 -20.22 38.30 4.43
C HIS A 484 -18.75 37.92 4.32
N GLY A 485 -18.40 36.65 4.47
CA GLY A 485 -17.03 36.14 4.37
C GLY A 485 -16.46 35.68 5.70
N ARG A 486 -15.11 35.74 5.83
CA ARG A 486 -14.42 35.32 7.05
C ARG A 486 -14.73 36.22 8.24
N VAL A 487 -15.04 35.62 9.36
CA VAL A 487 -15.29 36.30 10.64
C VAL A 487 -13.98 36.39 11.42
N ALA A 488 -13.61 37.57 11.88
CA ALA A 488 -12.46 37.76 12.76
C ALA A 488 -12.71 37.12 14.14
N ILE A 489 -11.68 36.46 14.70
CA ILE A 489 -11.84 35.67 15.94
C ILE A 489 -12.25 36.55 17.14
N GLN A 490 -11.85 37.81 17.16
CA GLN A 490 -12.20 38.77 18.19
C GLN A 490 -13.70 39.08 18.26
N GLN A 491 -14.46 38.83 17.19
CA GLN A 491 -15.93 38.95 17.24
C GLN A 491 -16.56 37.87 18.12
N HIS A 492 -15.88 36.76 18.34
CA HIS A 492 -16.32 35.68 19.21
C HIS A 492 -15.65 35.72 20.58
N CYS A 493 -14.37 36.09 20.62
CA CYS A 493 -13.53 36.12 21.80
C CYS A 493 -12.70 37.42 21.80
N PRO A 494 -13.25 38.54 22.32
CA PRO A 494 -12.61 39.87 22.29
C PRO A 494 -11.25 39.92 22.99
N ASP A 495 -11.03 39.08 23.99
CA ASP A 495 -9.81 39.03 24.81
C ASP A 495 -8.61 38.38 24.08
N LEU A 496 -8.84 37.78 22.92
CA LEU A 496 -7.74 37.19 22.16
C LEU A 496 -6.93 38.27 21.42
N PRO A 497 -5.60 38.14 21.39
CA PRO A 497 -4.73 39.13 20.75
C PRO A 497 -4.99 39.25 19.25
N ALA A 498 -4.87 40.47 18.72
CA ALA A 498 -5.15 40.74 17.30
C ALA A 498 -4.23 39.98 16.33
N TRP A 499 -3.00 39.74 16.72
CA TRP A 499 -2.05 38.96 15.89
C TRP A 499 -2.55 37.53 15.60
N LEU A 500 -3.33 36.93 16.51
CA LEU A 500 -3.86 35.58 16.32
C LEU A 500 -4.80 35.53 15.09
N ASP A 501 -5.63 36.56 14.90
CA ASP A 501 -6.51 36.63 13.73
C ASP A 501 -5.73 36.78 12.43
N VAL A 502 -4.61 37.53 12.44
CA VAL A 502 -3.72 37.68 11.28
C VAL A 502 -3.13 36.32 10.88
N VAL A 503 -2.60 35.56 11.85
CA VAL A 503 -2.02 34.24 11.61
C VAL A 503 -3.07 33.25 11.10
N LEU A 504 -4.23 33.20 11.76
CA LEU A 504 -5.32 32.31 11.33
C LEU A 504 -5.90 32.74 9.97
N GLY A 505 -5.93 34.06 9.68
CA GLY A 505 -6.34 34.60 8.39
C GLY A 505 -5.42 34.16 7.25
N LYS A 506 -4.09 34.20 7.47
CA LYS A 506 -3.09 33.71 6.51
C LYS A 506 -3.26 32.20 6.32
N ALA A 507 -3.39 31.43 7.40
CA ALA A 507 -3.55 29.98 7.32
C ALA A 507 -4.81 29.55 6.52
N THR A 508 -5.92 30.30 6.68
CA THR A 508 -7.21 29.99 6.07
C THR A 508 -7.49 30.80 4.80
N HIS A 509 -6.45 31.32 4.14
CA HIS A 509 -6.62 32.05 2.89
C HIS A 509 -7.17 31.16 1.77
N VAL A 510 -8.05 31.70 0.91
CA VAL A 510 -8.68 30.95 -0.20
C VAL A 510 -7.65 30.48 -1.21
N ASP A 511 -6.68 31.36 -1.52
CA ASP A 511 -5.56 31.07 -2.41
C ASP A 511 -4.44 30.33 -1.62
N PRO A 512 -4.05 29.09 -2.03
CA PRO A 512 -2.98 28.34 -1.38
C PRO A 512 -1.63 29.05 -1.36
N ASP A 513 -1.32 29.86 -2.39
CA ASP A 513 -0.04 30.57 -2.49
C ASP A 513 0.09 31.70 -1.46
N GLN A 514 -1.02 32.15 -0.88
CA GLN A 514 -1.06 33.15 0.18
C GLN A 514 -1.04 32.55 1.59
N ARG A 515 -0.98 31.22 1.70
CA ARG A 515 -0.91 30.50 2.99
C ARG A 515 0.55 30.30 3.43
N TYR A 516 0.70 29.74 4.62
CA TYR A 516 1.95 29.12 5.03
C TYR A 516 2.25 27.90 4.14
N GLN A 517 3.53 27.64 3.87
CA GLN A 517 3.93 26.56 2.96
C GLN A 517 3.79 25.19 3.64
N ASP A 518 3.94 25.14 4.97
CA ASP A 518 3.69 23.94 5.77
C ASP A 518 3.16 24.30 7.19
N ALA A 519 2.80 23.26 7.95
CA ALA A 519 2.28 23.43 9.30
C ALA A 519 3.34 23.95 10.30
N LEU A 520 4.62 23.71 10.04
CA LEU A 520 5.70 24.16 10.92
C LEU A 520 5.89 25.68 10.80
N GLU A 521 5.85 26.24 9.60
CA GLU A 521 5.91 27.69 9.37
C GLU A 521 4.81 28.43 10.11
N LEU A 522 3.58 27.87 10.09
CA LEU A 522 2.46 28.41 10.88
C LEU A 522 2.74 28.36 12.38
N CYS A 523 3.28 27.26 12.89
CA CYS A 523 3.61 27.11 14.31
C CYS A 523 4.73 28.06 14.76
N GLU A 524 5.71 28.32 13.91
CA GLU A 524 6.78 29.26 14.19
C GLU A 524 6.25 30.70 14.28
N ASP A 525 5.35 31.10 13.39
CA ASP A 525 4.69 32.39 13.47
C ASP A 525 3.85 32.54 14.75
N LEU A 526 3.06 31.53 15.11
CA LEU A 526 2.32 31.50 16.36
C LEU A 526 3.24 31.70 17.57
N LYS A 527 4.39 31.01 17.60
CA LYS A 527 5.38 31.11 18.67
C LYS A 527 6.03 32.49 18.71
N ARG A 528 6.42 33.01 17.55
CA ARG A 528 7.07 34.32 17.40
C ARG A 528 6.17 35.44 17.92
N TYR A 529 4.91 35.48 17.51
CA TYR A 529 3.98 36.52 17.93
C TYR A 529 3.55 36.37 19.41
N ALA A 530 3.41 35.13 19.89
CA ALA A 530 3.15 34.91 21.30
C ALA A 530 4.30 35.40 22.19
N SER A 531 5.54 35.35 21.73
CA SER A 531 6.73 35.81 22.44
C SER A 531 6.90 37.34 22.35
N ALA A 532 6.45 37.96 21.25
CA ALA A 532 6.55 39.41 21.04
C ALA A 532 5.49 40.22 21.79
N GLY A 533 4.48 39.58 22.40
CA GLY A 533 3.35 40.24 23.06
C GLY A 533 2.51 41.08 22.10
N ASP A 534 1.92 42.17 22.58
CA ASP A 534 1.05 43.04 21.77
C ASP A 534 1.80 43.84 20.66
N ALA A 535 3.11 43.72 20.55
CA ALA A 535 3.91 44.30 19.47
C ALA A 535 3.83 43.48 18.15
N GLY A 536 2.77 42.67 17.98
CA GLY A 536 2.48 41.95 16.74
C GLY A 536 2.36 42.87 15.51
N PRO A 537 2.38 42.31 14.27
CA PRO A 537 2.30 43.10 13.06
C PRO A 537 1.06 43.96 13.11
N SER A 538 1.22 45.28 12.89
CA SER A 538 0.09 46.17 12.71
C SER A 538 -0.75 45.62 11.56
N VAL A 539 -1.99 45.20 11.89
CA VAL A 539 -2.94 44.78 10.86
C VAL A 539 -3.00 45.89 9.83
N PRO A 540 -2.68 45.67 8.55
CA PRO A 540 -2.87 46.67 7.53
C PRO A 540 -4.35 47.08 7.65
N ARG A 541 -4.60 48.33 8.05
CA ARG A 541 -5.99 48.83 8.14
C ARG A 541 -6.59 48.68 6.76
N MET A 542 -7.49 47.70 6.59
CA MET A 542 -8.20 47.55 5.33
C MET A 542 -8.80 48.92 4.97
N PRO A 543 -8.61 49.38 3.71
CA PRO A 543 -9.25 50.60 3.23
C PRO A 543 -10.74 50.54 3.58
N PHE A 544 -11.32 51.66 4.02
CA PHE A 544 -12.71 51.77 4.48
C PHE A 544 -13.71 51.15 3.48
N ILE A 545 -13.41 51.26 2.18
CA ILE A 545 -14.17 50.66 1.09
C ILE A 545 -14.26 49.10 1.17
N ARG A 546 -13.26 48.43 1.73
CA ARG A 546 -13.25 46.95 1.91
C ARG A 546 -13.74 46.53 3.30
N ARG A 547 -13.67 47.43 4.27
CA ARG A 547 -14.10 47.18 5.64
C ARG A 547 -15.62 47.19 5.77
N ASP A 548 -16.28 48.13 5.11
CA ASP A 548 -17.73 48.22 5.04
C ASP A 548 -18.15 48.84 3.70
N PRO A 549 -18.27 48.03 2.65
CA PRO A 549 -18.60 48.49 1.31
C PRO A 549 -19.95 49.23 1.26
N VAL A 550 -20.92 48.77 2.05
CA VAL A 550 -22.28 49.36 2.07
C VAL A 550 -22.24 50.75 2.65
N LEU A 551 -21.62 50.91 3.82
CA LEU A 551 -21.47 52.21 4.46
C LEU A 551 -20.65 53.17 3.62
N PHE A 552 -19.58 52.69 2.97
CA PHE A 552 -18.75 53.50 2.06
C PHE A 552 -19.56 54.08 0.90
N TRP A 553 -20.33 53.23 0.20
CA TRP A 553 -21.16 53.67 -0.93
C TRP A 553 -22.35 54.54 -0.47
N GLN A 554 -22.92 54.30 0.72
CA GLN A 554 -23.93 55.18 1.34
C GLN A 554 -23.38 56.56 1.61
N LEU A 555 -22.17 56.66 2.18
CA LEU A 555 -21.52 57.95 2.42
C LEU A 555 -21.21 58.71 1.13
N ILE A 556 -20.76 58.01 0.09
CA ILE A 556 -20.55 58.59 -1.25
C ILE A 556 -21.88 59.07 -1.85
N ALA A 557 -22.94 58.28 -1.76
CA ALA A 557 -24.27 58.67 -2.24
C ALA A 557 -24.80 59.91 -1.53
N VAL A 558 -24.65 60.00 -0.20
CA VAL A 558 -25.00 61.17 0.58
C VAL A 558 -24.16 62.40 0.18
N ALA A 559 -22.84 62.22 0.02
CA ALA A 559 -21.97 63.30 -0.40
C ALA A 559 -22.34 63.84 -1.81
N LEU A 560 -22.59 62.95 -2.76
CA LEU A 560 -23.04 63.32 -4.10
C LEU A 560 -24.40 64.00 -4.09
N PHE A 561 -25.35 63.55 -3.22
CA PHE A 561 -26.65 64.19 -3.07
C PHE A 561 -26.50 65.65 -2.59
N PHE A 562 -25.67 65.88 -1.56
CA PHE A 562 -25.43 67.26 -1.09
C PHE A 562 -24.66 68.11 -2.14
N ALA A 563 -23.73 67.53 -2.88
CA ALA A 563 -23.04 68.21 -3.96
C ALA A 563 -24.02 68.64 -5.08
N LEU A 564 -24.96 67.75 -5.43
CA LEU A 564 -26.00 68.04 -6.43
C LEU A 564 -26.93 69.14 -5.93
N LEU A 565 -27.34 69.09 -4.67
CA LEU A 565 -28.19 70.10 -4.04
C LEU A 565 -27.52 71.47 -4.04
N ALA A 566 -26.22 71.54 -3.68
CA ALA A 566 -25.43 72.76 -3.72
C ALA A 566 -25.25 73.29 -5.14
N SER A 567 -25.13 72.43 -6.14
CA SER A 567 -25.06 72.79 -7.56
C SER A 567 -26.38 73.42 -8.05
N LEU A 568 -27.50 72.81 -7.66
CA LEU A 568 -28.85 73.33 -8.00
C LEU A 568 -29.11 74.67 -7.36
N MET A 569 -28.69 74.88 -6.11
CA MET A 569 -28.80 76.18 -5.40
C MET A 569 -27.90 77.27 -5.98
N ARG A 570 -26.79 76.92 -6.63
CA ARG A 570 -25.90 77.86 -7.31
C ARG A 570 -26.36 78.21 -8.73
N GLY A 571 -27.21 77.36 -9.34
CA GLY A 571 -27.74 77.59 -10.68
C GLY A 571 -29.03 78.43 -10.76
N THR A 572 -29.52 78.92 -9.61
CA THR A 572 -30.74 79.73 -9.47
C THR A 572 -30.48 81.22 -9.17
N PHE A 573 -29.27 81.75 -9.49
CA PHE A 573 -29.00 83.18 -9.48
C PHE A 573 -28.51 83.65 -10.83
#